data_61bb619a08dcb649ed335aa35971206d
#
_entry.id   61bb619a08dcb649ed335aa35971206d
#
_cell.length_a   1.000
_cell.length_b   1.000
_cell.length_c   1.000
_cell.angle_alpha   90.00
_cell.angle_beta   90.00
_cell.angle_gamma   90.00
#
_symmetry.space_group_name_H-M   'P 1'
#
loop_
_entity.id
_entity.type
_entity.pdbx_description
1 polymer ?
#
loop_
_entity_poly.entity_id
_entity_poly.type
_entity_poly.pdbx_seq_one_letter_code
_entity_poly.pdbx_strand_id
1 'polypeptide(L)'
;MKSAGIFLSSRNPTFDTNSDLEIFASFLAQKNIKLVYGGGKCGLMGKISEEVSKNKGKIKGISLPMFDDIGVTPEYLDELEIQENFYTRKQSLIDQSDFFVIMPGGVGTADEFFDVLNHVALGLIDKKILFSTKMIVGPIY
;
A
#
# COMPACT_ATOMS: atom_id res chain seq x y z
N MET A 1 1.39 17.50 4.76
CA MET A 1 1.93 16.43 3.91
C MET A 1 0.79 15.51 3.49
N LYS A 2 0.61 15.27 2.20
CA LYS A 2 -0.39 14.32 1.71
C LYS A 2 0.10 12.88 1.87
N SER A 3 -0.84 11.95 1.91
CA SER A 3 -0.56 10.52 2.04
C SER A 3 -1.24 9.72 0.94
N ALA A 4 -0.50 8.81 0.34
CA ALA A 4 -1.01 7.88 -0.66
C ALA A 4 -1.15 6.49 -0.03
N GLY A 5 -2.36 5.97 0.02
CA GLY A 5 -2.62 4.59 0.40
C GLY A 5 -2.36 3.67 -0.79
N ILE A 6 -1.46 2.72 -0.63
CA ILE A 6 -1.07 1.82 -1.72
C ILE A 6 -1.49 0.40 -1.37
N PHE A 7 -2.30 -0.20 -2.23
CA PHE A 7 -2.75 -1.58 -2.10
C PHE A 7 -2.10 -2.42 -3.18
N LEU A 8 -1.35 -3.42 -2.78
CA LEU A 8 -0.56 -4.24 -3.71
C LEU A 8 -0.19 -5.58 -3.09
N SER A 9 0.37 -6.46 -3.91
CA SER A 9 0.69 -7.82 -3.51
C SER A 9 1.87 -7.92 -2.53
N SER A 10 1.78 -8.87 -1.61
CA SER A 10 2.90 -9.37 -0.83
C SER A 10 3.74 -10.41 -1.60
N ARG A 11 3.40 -10.67 -2.85
CA ARG A 11 4.10 -11.60 -3.76
C ARG A 11 4.68 -10.85 -4.94
N ASN A 12 5.67 -11.45 -5.60
CA ASN A 12 6.21 -10.92 -6.84
C ASN A 12 5.29 -11.27 -8.02
N PRO A 13 4.95 -10.31 -8.88
CA PRO A 13 4.22 -10.59 -10.11
C PRO A 13 5.12 -11.32 -11.10
N THR A 14 4.50 -11.95 -12.11
CA THR A 14 5.22 -12.66 -13.18
C THR A 14 5.78 -11.73 -14.27
N PHE A 15 5.47 -10.45 -14.21
CA PHE A 15 5.95 -9.43 -15.16
C PHE A 15 6.82 -8.40 -14.43
N ASP A 16 7.65 -7.71 -15.21
CA ASP A 16 8.56 -6.70 -14.67
C ASP A 16 7.79 -5.43 -14.27
N THR A 17 7.97 -5.01 -13.02
CA THR A 17 7.36 -3.80 -12.46
C THR A 17 8.41 -2.78 -12.00
N ASN A 18 9.69 -3.08 -12.13
CA ASN A 18 10.75 -2.31 -11.49
C ASN A 18 10.76 -0.84 -11.92
N SER A 19 10.69 -0.56 -13.23
CA SER A 19 10.72 0.83 -13.70
C SER A 19 9.48 1.62 -13.27
N ASP A 20 8.31 0.99 -13.24
CA ASP A 20 7.07 1.64 -12.79
C ASP A 20 7.17 2.00 -11.29
N LEU A 21 7.71 1.09 -10.47
CA LEU A 21 7.88 1.31 -9.04
C LEU A 21 8.91 2.42 -8.78
N GLU A 22 10.03 2.43 -9.51
CA GLU A 22 11.05 3.47 -9.38
C GLU A 22 10.49 4.86 -9.72
N ILE A 23 9.76 4.98 -10.82
CA ILE A 23 9.13 6.23 -11.24
C ILE A 23 8.12 6.70 -10.18
N PHE A 24 7.29 5.80 -9.71
CA PHE A 24 6.26 6.11 -8.72
C PHE A 24 6.87 6.52 -7.38
N ALA A 25 7.88 5.80 -6.91
CA ALA A 25 8.58 6.14 -5.67
C ALA A 25 9.26 7.50 -5.74
N SER A 26 9.91 7.78 -6.86
CA SER A 26 10.52 9.10 -7.12
C SER A 26 9.47 10.22 -7.10
N PHE A 27 8.32 9.98 -7.74
CA PHE A 27 7.21 10.92 -7.73
C PHE A 27 6.71 11.23 -6.31
N LEU A 28 6.50 10.20 -5.49
CA LEU A 28 6.06 10.38 -4.11
C LEU A 28 7.04 11.24 -3.31
N ALA A 29 8.33 10.93 -3.43
CA ALA A 29 9.38 11.67 -2.73
C ALA A 29 9.45 13.14 -3.19
N GLN A 30 9.45 13.39 -4.50
CA GLN A 30 9.52 14.74 -5.08
C GLN A 30 8.31 15.59 -4.69
N LYS A 31 7.13 15.00 -4.60
CA LYS A 31 5.88 15.69 -4.24
C LYS A 31 5.64 15.75 -2.73
N ASN A 32 6.57 15.25 -1.94
CA ASN A 32 6.43 15.16 -0.49
C ASN A 32 5.13 14.45 -0.06
N ILE A 33 4.88 13.30 -0.68
CA ILE A 33 3.72 12.45 -0.39
C ILE A 33 4.19 11.23 0.39
N LYS A 34 3.59 11.00 1.55
CA LYS A 34 3.90 9.84 2.40
C LYS A 34 3.26 8.58 1.82
N LEU A 35 4.04 7.51 1.72
CA LEU A 35 3.54 6.18 1.44
C LEU A 35 2.86 5.62 2.69
N VAL A 36 1.60 5.20 2.57
CA VAL A 36 0.87 4.46 3.60
C VAL A 36 0.49 3.11 3.01
N TYR A 37 0.91 2.02 3.65
CA TYR A 37 0.72 0.68 3.08
C TYR A 37 0.66 -0.38 4.18
N GLY A 38 0.53 -1.66 3.79
CA GLY A 38 0.36 -2.78 4.71
C GLY A 38 1.56 -3.15 5.58
N GLY A 39 2.70 -2.51 5.40
CA GLY A 39 3.85 -2.68 6.30
C GLY A 39 4.72 -3.90 6.02
N GLY A 40 4.52 -4.63 4.91
CA GLY A 40 5.32 -5.81 4.59
C GLY A 40 6.63 -5.50 3.86
N LYS A 41 7.57 -6.45 3.90
CA LYS A 41 8.85 -6.39 3.16
C LYS A 41 8.95 -7.38 2.01
N CYS A 42 7.89 -8.14 1.75
CA CYS A 42 7.87 -9.18 0.73
C CYS A 42 7.12 -8.72 -0.52
N GLY A 43 7.52 -9.25 -1.69
CA GLY A 43 6.86 -8.99 -2.96
C GLY A 43 6.86 -7.52 -3.35
N LEU A 44 5.78 -7.05 -3.96
CA LEU A 44 5.64 -5.65 -4.37
C LEU A 44 5.63 -4.70 -3.19
N MET A 45 5.08 -5.10 -2.04
CA MET A 45 5.11 -4.30 -0.82
C MET A 45 6.56 -3.95 -0.42
N GLY A 46 7.43 -4.93 -0.43
CA GLY A 46 8.84 -4.72 -0.14
C GLY A 46 9.52 -3.83 -1.17
N LYS A 47 9.26 -4.08 -2.45
CA LYS A 47 9.87 -3.31 -3.53
C LYS A 47 9.47 -1.84 -3.50
N ILE A 48 8.17 -1.52 -3.34
CA ILE A 48 7.74 -0.11 -3.32
C ILE A 48 8.28 0.62 -2.10
N SER A 49 8.23 0.01 -0.93
CA SER A 49 8.73 0.63 0.29
C SER A 49 10.25 0.85 0.23
N GLU A 50 11.00 -0.10 -0.31
CA GLU A 50 12.44 0.03 -0.52
C GLU A 50 12.77 1.17 -1.48
N GLU A 51 12.06 1.27 -2.61
CA GLU A 51 12.29 2.34 -3.58
C GLU A 51 11.94 3.72 -3.00
N VAL A 52 10.86 3.83 -2.23
CA VAL A 52 10.53 5.07 -1.54
C VAL A 52 11.61 5.45 -0.52
N SER A 53 12.13 4.47 0.22
CA SER A 53 13.22 4.67 1.18
C SER A 53 14.50 5.16 0.47
N LYS A 54 14.87 4.54 -0.65
CA LYS A 54 16.03 4.97 -1.46
C LYS A 54 15.91 6.40 -1.93
N ASN A 55 14.71 6.86 -2.24
CA ASN A 55 14.42 8.24 -2.65
C ASN A 55 14.23 9.19 -1.45
N LYS A 56 14.49 8.73 -0.23
CA LYS A 56 14.31 9.49 1.02
C LYS A 56 12.88 9.98 1.24
N GLY A 57 11.91 9.25 0.71
CA GLY A 57 10.49 9.49 0.95
C GLY A 57 10.07 9.00 2.33
N LYS A 58 8.89 9.43 2.78
CA LYS A 58 8.32 9.02 4.06
C LYS A 58 7.43 7.81 3.91
N ILE A 59 7.53 6.87 4.85
CA ILE A 59 6.82 5.58 4.80
C ILE A 59 6.17 5.28 6.14
N LYS A 60 4.87 4.99 6.10
CA LYS A 60 4.13 4.44 7.23
C LYS A 60 3.58 3.08 6.89
N GLY A 61 3.90 2.09 7.68
CA GLY A 61 3.30 0.77 7.64
C GLY A 61 2.16 0.65 8.63
N ILE A 62 1.06 0.01 8.23
CA ILE A 62 -0.05 -0.35 9.11
C ILE A 62 -0.23 -1.86 9.02
N SER A 63 0.12 -2.57 10.08
CA SER A 63 0.26 -4.01 10.08
C SER A 63 -0.59 -4.66 11.18
N LEU A 64 -0.46 -5.97 11.31
CA LEU A 64 -1.08 -6.77 12.36
C LEU A 64 0.01 -7.46 13.19
N PRO A 65 -0.28 -7.82 14.46
CA PRO A 65 0.69 -8.55 15.29
C PRO A 65 1.21 -9.82 14.61
N MET A 66 0.34 -10.56 13.93
CA MET A 66 0.73 -11.81 13.24
C MET A 66 1.80 -11.60 12.17
N PHE A 67 1.81 -10.46 11.50
CA PHE A 67 2.83 -10.15 10.47
C PHE A 67 4.11 -9.64 11.11
N ASP A 68 4.00 -8.80 12.12
CA ASP A 68 5.16 -8.29 12.83
C ASP A 68 5.92 -9.41 13.55
N ASP A 69 5.18 -10.33 14.18
CA ASP A 69 5.74 -11.47 14.92
C ASP A 69 6.55 -12.42 14.03
N ILE A 70 6.19 -12.61 12.77
CA ILE A 70 6.94 -13.44 11.82
C ILE A 70 8.08 -12.69 11.12
N GLY A 71 8.32 -11.43 11.48
CA GLY A 71 9.48 -10.68 11.01
C GLY A 71 9.41 -10.21 9.57
N VAL A 72 8.21 -9.97 9.03
CA VAL A 72 8.04 -9.45 7.66
C VAL A 72 7.93 -7.93 7.60
N THR A 73 8.30 -7.23 8.67
CA THR A 73 8.28 -5.77 8.76
C THR A 73 9.67 -5.21 8.42
N PRO A 74 9.77 -4.25 7.48
CA PRO A 74 11.05 -3.60 7.18
C PRO A 74 11.54 -2.72 8.34
N GLU A 75 12.85 -2.60 8.47
CA GLU A 75 13.48 -1.77 9.50
C GLU A 75 13.53 -0.27 9.13
N TYR A 76 13.34 0.06 7.85
CA TYR A 76 13.49 1.43 7.34
C TYR A 76 12.19 2.25 7.35
N LEU A 77 11.11 1.75 7.94
CA LEU A 77 9.85 2.50 8.04
C LEU A 77 10.02 3.71 8.97
N ASP A 78 9.49 4.87 8.58
CA ASP A 78 9.46 6.04 9.45
C ASP A 78 8.45 5.87 10.58
N GLU A 79 7.32 5.22 10.29
CA GLU A 79 6.26 4.94 11.26
C GLU A 79 5.73 3.51 11.06
N LEU A 80 5.44 2.84 12.16
CA LEU A 80 4.76 1.55 12.16
C LEU A 80 3.59 1.60 13.13
N GLU A 81 2.40 1.26 12.64
CA GLU A 81 1.19 1.14 13.44
C GLU A 81 0.74 -0.33 13.41
N ILE A 82 0.49 -0.90 14.59
CA ILE A 82 0.00 -2.28 14.71
C ILE A 82 -1.47 -2.21 15.13
N GLN A 83 -2.35 -2.71 14.28
CA GLN A 83 -3.79 -2.82 14.56
C GLN A 83 -4.13 -4.23 15.03
N GLU A 84 -5.22 -4.37 15.77
CA GLU A 84 -5.60 -5.65 16.41
C GLU A 84 -6.15 -6.67 15.42
N ASN A 85 -6.83 -6.21 14.37
CA ASN A 85 -7.49 -7.09 13.41
C ASN A 85 -7.57 -6.43 12.02
N PHE A 86 -8.04 -7.21 11.02
CA PHE A 86 -8.14 -6.73 9.64
C PHE A 86 -9.14 -5.58 9.47
N TYR A 87 -10.19 -5.52 10.27
CA TYR A 87 -11.20 -4.45 10.18
C TYR A 87 -10.61 -3.11 10.60
N THR A 88 -9.99 -3.06 11.77
CA THR A 88 -9.37 -1.82 12.28
C THR A 88 -8.17 -1.42 11.44
N ARG A 89 -7.43 -2.39 10.88
CA ARG A 89 -6.32 -2.12 9.96
C ARG A 89 -6.80 -1.45 8.67
N LYS A 90 -7.84 -1.97 8.02
CA LYS A 90 -8.43 -1.35 6.83
C LYS A 90 -8.97 0.04 7.13
N GLN A 91 -9.66 0.21 8.25
CA GLN A 91 -10.15 1.51 8.71
C GLN A 91 -8.99 2.51 8.82
N SER A 92 -7.90 2.12 9.45
CA SER A 92 -6.72 2.98 9.63
C SER A 92 -6.08 3.34 8.29
N LEU A 93 -5.96 2.38 7.36
CA LEU A 93 -5.46 2.62 6.00
C LEU A 93 -6.32 3.64 5.25
N ILE A 94 -7.63 3.52 5.35
CA ILE A 94 -8.58 4.45 4.72
C ILE A 94 -8.48 5.84 5.34
N ASP A 95 -8.48 5.92 6.65
CA ASP A 95 -8.51 7.21 7.37
C ASP A 95 -7.23 8.01 7.17
N GLN A 96 -6.09 7.33 7.08
CA GLN A 96 -4.78 7.98 7.01
C GLN A 96 -4.30 8.25 5.58
N SER A 97 -5.07 7.89 4.58
CA SER A 97 -4.73 8.11 3.17
C SER A 97 -5.59 9.20 2.56
N ASP A 98 -5.00 10.12 1.82
CA ASP A 98 -5.72 11.17 1.11
C ASP A 98 -6.25 10.69 -0.24
N PHE A 99 -5.58 9.74 -0.85
CA PHE A 99 -6.00 9.06 -2.07
C PHE A 99 -5.39 7.65 -2.09
N PHE A 100 -5.85 6.82 -3.01
CA PHE A 100 -5.43 5.42 -3.09
C PHE A 100 -4.87 5.08 -4.45
N VAL A 101 -3.87 4.20 -4.46
CA VAL A 101 -3.31 3.63 -5.69
C VAL A 101 -3.39 2.11 -5.59
N ILE A 102 -4.02 1.49 -6.58
CA ILE A 102 -4.18 0.05 -6.65
C ILE A 102 -3.16 -0.48 -7.64
N MET A 103 -2.31 -1.37 -7.18
CA MET A 103 -1.28 -2.04 -7.97
C MET A 103 -1.58 -3.53 -8.05
N PRO A 104 -0.83 -4.29 -8.87
CA PRO A 104 -1.06 -5.74 -8.98
C PRO A 104 -1.07 -6.43 -7.63
N GLY A 105 -2.04 -7.31 -7.43
CA GLY A 105 -2.20 -8.03 -6.18
C GLY A 105 -3.24 -9.14 -6.27
N GLY A 106 -3.41 -9.85 -5.19
CA GLY A 106 -4.35 -10.94 -5.08
C GLY A 106 -5.60 -10.56 -4.27
N VAL A 107 -6.12 -11.53 -3.52
CA VAL A 107 -7.37 -11.38 -2.76
C VAL A 107 -7.28 -10.27 -1.70
N GLY A 108 -6.14 -10.09 -1.05
CA GLY A 108 -5.98 -9.03 -0.04
C GLY A 108 -6.07 -7.65 -0.65
N THR A 109 -5.44 -7.45 -1.81
CA THR A 109 -5.53 -6.19 -2.56
C THR A 109 -6.96 -5.94 -3.04
N ALA A 110 -7.64 -6.97 -3.53
CA ALA A 110 -9.05 -6.89 -3.95
C ALA A 110 -9.96 -6.51 -2.78
N ASP A 111 -9.77 -7.11 -1.62
CA ASP A 111 -10.54 -6.81 -0.41
C ASP A 111 -10.39 -5.33 0.00
N GLU A 112 -9.17 -4.84 0.03
CA GLU A 112 -8.88 -3.44 0.35
C GLU A 112 -9.46 -2.47 -0.69
N PHE A 113 -9.32 -2.81 -1.97
CA PHE A 113 -9.88 -2.00 -3.06
C PHE A 113 -11.40 -1.92 -2.98
N PHE A 114 -12.09 -3.04 -2.85
CA PHE A 114 -13.56 -3.06 -2.81
C PHE A 114 -14.10 -2.38 -1.56
N ASP A 115 -13.40 -2.46 -0.44
CA ASP A 115 -13.79 -1.75 0.77
C ASP A 115 -13.74 -0.23 0.57
N VAL A 116 -12.63 0.29 0.02
CA VAL A 116 -12.51 1.72 -0.32
C VAL A 116 -13.54 2.13 -1.36
N LEU A 117 -13.70 1.33 -2.42
CA LEU A 117 -14.67 1.62 -3.49
C LEU A 117 -16.09 1.71 -2.94
N ASN A 118 -16.46 0.82 -2.04
CA ASN A 118 -17.77 0.84 -1.42
C ASN A 118 -17.99 2.12 -0.57
N HIS A 119 -16.98 2.54 0.18
CA HIS A 119 -17.05 3.79 0.93
C HIS A 119 -17.21 5.01 0.03
N VAL A 120 -16.49 5.06 -1.08
CA VAL A 120 -16.63 6.14 -2.08
C VAL A 120 -18.01 6.11 -2.74
N ALA A 121 -18.47 4.94 -3.16
CA ALA A 121 -19.76 4.77 -3.84
C ALA A 121 -20.96 5.18 -2.95
N LEU A 122 -20.85 4.94 -1.65
CA LEU A 122 -21.88 5.32 -0.67
C LEU A 122 -21.77 6.78 -0.19
N GLY A 123 -20.77 7.51 -0.66
CA GLY A 123 -20.56 8.90 -0.26
C GLY A 123 -20.00 9.08 1.15
N LEU A 124 -19.45 8.02 1.75
CA LEU A 124 -18.88 8.08 3.10
C LEU A 124 -17.53 8.75 3.13
N ILE A 125 -16.79 8.67 2.05
CA ILE A 125 -15.52 9.37 1.85
C ILE A 125 -15.47 9.99 0.46
N ASP A 126 -14.72 11.10 0.33
CA ASP A 126 -14.46 11.75 -0.96
C ASP A 126 -12.97 11.70 -1.24
N LYS A 127 -12.50 10.52 -1.68
CA LYS A 127 -11.10 10.26 -1.98
C LYS A 127 -10.97 9.57 -3.33
N LYS A 128 -9.92 9.92 -4.08
CA LYS A 128 -9.69 9.36 -5.41
C LYS A 128 -9.05 7.98 -5.33
N ILE A 129 -9.41 7.12 -6.26
CA ILE A 129 -8.81 5.80 -6.44
C ILE A 129 -8.16 5.78 -7.83
N LEU A 130 -6.88 5.47 -7.87
CA LEU A 130 -6.10 5.37 -9.10
C LEU A 130 -5.65 3.92 -9.29
N PHE A 131 -5.56 3.49 -10.54
CA PHE A 131 -5.04 2.18 -10.88
C PHE A 131 -3.70 2.31 -11.59
N SER A 132 -2.78 1.41 -11.30
CA SER A 132 -1.59 1.27 -12.13
C SER A 132 -1.99 0.72 -13.51
N THR A 133 -1.19 1.02 -14.52
CA THR A 133 -1.47 0.56 -15.90
C THR A 133 -1.37 -0.97 -16.03
N LYS A 134 -0.64 -1.63 -15.13
CA LYS A 134 -0.58 -3.08 -15.03
C LYS A 134 -1.54 -3.50 -13.92
N MET A 135 -2.74 -3.86 -14.30
CA MET A 135 -3.85 -4.17 -13.41
C MET A 135 -3.62 -5.41 -12.55
N ILE A 136 -4.54 -5.66 -11.62
CA ILE A 136 -4.53 -6.85 -10.75
C ILE A 136 -4.42 -8.10 -11.62
N VAL A 137 -3.40 -8.89 -11.35
CA VAL A 137 -3.13 -10.15 -12.05
C VAL A 137 -2.94 -11.25 -11.01
N GLY A 138 -3.55 -12.39 -11.28
CA GLY A 138 -3.44 -13.57 -10.43
C GLY A 138 -4.77 -14.00 -9.84
N PRO A 139 -4.77 -15.09 -9.07
CA PRO A 139 -6.00 -15.61 -8.46
C PRO A 139 -6.54 -14.64 -7.41
N ILE A 140 -7.87 -14.55 -7.35
CA ILE A 140 -8.56 -13.69 -6.37
C ILE A 140 -8.67 -14.40 -5.01
N TYR A 141 -8.30 -15.65 -4.95
CA TYR A 141 -8.36 -16.43 -3.71
C TYR A 141 -7.03 -17.11 -3.39
#